data_928e6687e48a26f362dfa4617f385c5e
#
_entry.id   928e6687e48a26f362dfa4617f385c5e
#
_cell.length_a   1.000
_cell.length_b   1.000
_cell.length_c   1.000
_cell.angle_alpha   90.00
_cell.angle_beta   90.00
_cell.angle_gamma   90.00
#
_symmetry.space_group_name_H-M   'P 1'
#
loop_
_entity.id
_entity.type
_entity.pdbx_description
1 polymer ?
#
loop_
_entity_poly.entity_id
_entity_poly.type
_entity_poly.pdbx_seq_one_letter_code
_entity_poly.pdbx_strand_id
1 'polypeptide(L)'
;MALLPFSLVCRLAPSLRPLRALAAGRWLREADVDALLGGLHPAWRLSRVMAQVIGREWASNDLLALRLRCNGNAHRWQAGQHVQLYLTLDGVRHSRSYSLTRVEADGVIELGIRRQPGGRLSNRLLDHLAVGSVLELGQAQGELQWPQQAAGVGLLAAGSGITALLGLLRAALARGYAAPVTLLHYVRRAGQRAYVDELQQLMQRHPNLQVRWRVTGQGDERFQPSHLDGLQGFALLACGPAGFVEAVQAGCGGALQSEAFSPPRQTTEPGQRLQLDFARSRQQGAGDSARNLLEQAEAHGLRPAHGCRQGICASCTCLLLEGAVRDLRSGAICAEPGQPIRLCISAPLSDVRIDL
;
A
#
# COMPACT_ATOMS: atom_id res chain seq x y z
N MET A 1 18.15 -0.79 -26.57
CA MET A 1 17.50 0.55 -26.67
C MET A 1 16.05 0.36 -27.07
N ALA A 2 15.12 1.16 -26.55
CA ALA A 2 13.73 1.14 -27.01
C ALA A 2 13.63 1.67 -28.44
N LEU A 3 12.90 0.99 -29.32
CA LEU A 3 12.72 1.39 -30.72
C LEU A 3 11.73 2.56 -30.86
N LEU A 4 10.83 2.74 -29.88
CA LEU A 4 9.80 3.76 -29.88
C LEU A 4 9.91 4.67 -28.64
N PRO A 5 9.53 5.95 -28.72
CA PRO A 5 9.46 6.82 -27.54
C PRO A 5 8.28 6.42 -26.64
N PHE A 6 8.44 6.61 -25.33
CA PHE A 6 7.40 6.27 -24.34
C PHE A 6 6.09 7.05 -24.56
N SER A 7 6.15 8.30 -25.03
CA SER A 7 4.99 9.10 -25.35
C SER A 7 4.09 8.45 -26.43
N LEU A 8 4.69 7.77 -27.40
CA LEU A 8 3.97 7.04 -28.44
C LEU A 8 3.29 5.79 -27.85
N VAL A 9 3.97 5.07 -26.95
CA VAL A 9 3.38 3.93 -26.23
C VAL A 9 2.09 4.35 -25.50
N CYS A 10 2.12 5.48 -24.78
CA CYS A 10 0.94 6.00 -24.08
C CYS A 10 -0.20 6.34 -25.05
N ARG A 11 0.10 6.97 -26.19
CA ARG A 11 -0.89 7.34 -27.21
C ARG A 11 -1.52 6.11 -27.89
N LEU A 12 -0.75 5.07 -28.12
CA LEU A 12 -1.21 3.84 -28.79
C LEU A 12 -1.87 2.84 -27.82
N ALA A 13 -1.79 3.03 -26.51
CA ALA A 13 -2.39 2.13 -25.52
C ALA A 13 -3.90 1.88 -25.76
N PRO A 14 -4.74 2.88 -26.11
CA PRO A 14 -6.15 2.65 -26.41
C PRO A 14 -6.40 1.76 -27.64
N SER A 15 -5.54 1.78 -28.66
CA SER A 15 -5.69 0.98 -29.88
C SER A 15 -5.49 -0.52 -29.63
N LEU A 16 -4.94 -0.91 -28.50
CA LEU A 16 -4.79 -2.32 -28.08
C LEU A 16 -6.10 -2.94 -27.54
N ARG A 17 -7.22 -2.21 -27.46
CA ARG A 17 -8.51 -2.73 -26.97
C ARG A 17 -8.97 -4.00 -27.66
N PRO A 18 -8.91 -4.14 -29.01
CA PRO A 18 -9.32 -5.38 -29.68
C PRO A 18 -8.45 -6.57 -29.26
N LEU A 19 -7.14 -6.39 -29.15
CA LEU A 19 -6.23 -7.44 -28.72
C LEU A 19 -6.49 -7.87 -27.28
N ARG A 20 -6.84 -6.91 -26.38
CA ARG A 20 -7.26 -7.24 -25.02
C ARG A 20 -8.53 -8.09 -24.98
N ALA A 21 -9.52 -7.77 -25.82
CA ALA A 21 -10.74 -8.56 -25.93
C ALA A 21 -10.46 -10.00 -26.41
N LEU A 22 -9.58 -10.17 -27.40
CA LEU A 22 -9.15 -11.48 -27.88
C LEU A 22 -8.39 -12.27 -26.80
N ALA A 23 -7.53 -11.61 -26.05
CA ALA A 23 -6.80 -12.24 -24.95
C ALA A 23 -7.74 -12.66 -23.80
N ALA A 24 -8.72 -11.82 -23.44
CA ALA A 24 -9.75 -12.13 -22.45
C ALA A 24 -10.63 -13.33 -22.88
N GLY A 25 -10.94 -13.43 -24.18
CA GLY A 25 -11.65 -14.57 -24.79
C GLY A 25 -10.80 -15.83 -24.99
N ARG A 26 -9.52 -15.83 -24.56
CA ARG A 26 -8.53 -16.90 -24.71
C ARG A 26 -8.20 -17.27 -26.18
N TRP A 27 -8.54 -16.42 -27.14
CA TRP A 27 -8.18 -16.59 -28.57
C TRP A 27 -6.69 -16.21 -28.82
N LEU A 28 -6.11 -15.50 -27.90
CA LEU A 28 -4.74 -14.97 -27.98
C LEU A 28 -4.05 -15.10 -26.62
N ARG A 29 -2.78 -15.52 -26.62
CA ARG A 29 -1.99 -15.56 -25.40
C ARG A 29 -1.38 -14.18 -25.15
N GLU A 30 -1.75 -13.55 -24.03
CA GLU A 30 -1.23 -12.23 -23.64
C GLU A 30 0.31 -12.17 -23.61
N ALA A 31 0.95 -13.27 -23.17
CA ALA A 31 2.40 -13.36 -23.10
C ALA A 31 3.08 -13.20 -24.46
N ASP A 32 2.49 -13.73 -25.52
CA ASP A 32 3.07 -13.66 -26.88
C ASP A 32 2.97 -12.21 -27.42
N VAL A 33 1.82 -11.56 -27.19
CA VAL A 33 1.65 -10.13 -27.52
C VAL A 33 2.60 -9.25 -26.73
N ASP A 34 2.73 -9.49 -25.44
CA ASP A 34 3.62 -8.76 -24.56
C ASP A 34 5.10 -8.93 -24.93
N ALA A 35 5.49 -10.10 -25.48
CA ALA A 35 6.84 -10.31 -25.99
C ALA A 35 7.10 -9.43 -27.23
N LEU A 36 6.16 -9.37 -28.18
CA LEU A 36 6.28 -8.54 -29.36
C LEU A 36 6.29 -7.03 -29.01
N LEU A 37 5.30 -6.56 -28.24
CA LEU A 37 5.21 -5.17 -27.82
C LEU A 37 6.43 -4.74 -27.00
N GLY A 38 6.89 -5.61 -26.11
CA GLY A 38 8.06 -5.41 -25.27
C GLY A 38 9.38 -5.30 -26.03
N GLY A 39 9.48 -5.95 -27.19
CA GLY A 39 10.60 -5.78 -28.11
C GLY A 39 10.69 -4.37 -28.71
N LEU A 40 9.55 -3.72 -28.89
CA LEU A 40 9.49 -2.34 -29.39
C LEU A 40 9.75 -1.30 -28.27
N HIS A 41 9.13 -1.51 -27.10
CA HIS A 41 9.37 -0.68 -25.91
C HIS A 41 9.07 -1.45 -24.61
N PRO A 42 9.94 -1.44 -23.59
CA PRO A 42 9.76 -2.18 -22.34
C PRO A 42 8.46 -1.88 -21.59
N ALA A 43 7.92 -0.67 -21.72
CA ALA A 43 6.66 -0.28 -21.11
C ALA A 43 5.44 -0.63 -21.97
N TRP A 44 5.58 -1.11 -23.17
CA TRP A 44 4.44 -1.46 -24.02
C TRP A 44 3.97 -2.88 -23.72
N ARG A 45 2.87 -2.98 -23.02
CA ARG A 45 2.25 -4.23 -22.56
C ARG A 45 0.75 -4.18 -22.82
N LEU A 46 0.15 -5.35 -23.03
CA LEU A 46 -1.27 -5.44 -23.35
C LEU A 46 -2.13 -4.98 -22.17
N SER A 47 -1.97 -5.58 -20.99
CA SER A 47 -2.77 -5.27 -19.81
C SER A 47 -1.95 -4.84 -18.60
N ARG A 48 -0.66 -5.21 -18.52
CA ARG A 48 0.18 -4.86 -17.38
C ARG A 48 0.45 -3.35 -17.31
N VAL A 49 0.37 -2.79 -16.11
CA VAL A 49 0.73 -1.41 -15.88
C VAL A 49 2.24 -1.29 -15.80
N MET A 50 2.79 -0.56 -16.75
CA MET A 50 4.20 -0.18 -16.75
C MET A 50 4.29 1.32 -16.57
N ALA A 51 5.29 1.79 -15.81
CA ALA A 51 5.48 3.20 -15.56
C ALA A 51 6.94 3.60 -15.76
N GLN A 52 7.16 4.70 -16.46
CA GLN A 52 8.49 5.28 -16.64
C GLN A 52 8.78 6.31 -15.56
N VAL A 53 9.96 6.25 -14.97
CA VAL A 53 10.45 7.25 -14.03
C VAL A 53 10.70 8.56 -14.77
N ILE A 54 10.01 9.63 -14.37
CA ILE A 54 10.13 10.97 -14.94
C ILE A 54 10.73 12.01 -13.99
N GLY A 55 10.83 11.67 -12.70
CA GLY A 55 11.42 12.56 -11.70
C GLY A 55 11.70 11.84 -10.38
N ARG A 56 12.66 12.38 -9.64
CA ARG A 56 13.08 11.90 -8.32
C ARG A 56 13.44 13.10 -7.46
N GLU A 57 12.84 13.21 -6.30
CA GLU A 57 13.10 14.31 -5.37
C GLU A 57 13.06 13.79 -3.92
N TRP A 58 13.98 14.25 -3.09
CA TRP A 58 13.98 13.90 -1.67
C TRP A 58 12.98 14.76 -0.92
N ALA A 59 11.91 14.14 -0.46
CA ALA A 59 10.90 14.78 0.40
C ALA A 59 11.33 14.87 1.88
N SER A 60 12.32 14.07 2.28
CA SER A 60 13.03 14.13 3.56
C SER A 60 14.37 13.41 3.45
N ASN A 61 15.14 13.35 4.55
CA ASN A 61 16.45 12.63 4.56
C ASN A 61 16.34 11.13 4.25
N ASP A 62 15.16 10.53 4.41
CA ASP A 62 14.95 9.09 4.23
C ASP A 62 13.73 8.73 3.36
N LEU A 63 13.03 9.72 2.78
CA LEU A 63 11.87 9.50 1.93
C LEU A 63 12.06 10.20 0.57
N LEU A 64 12.01 9.41 -0.50
CA LEU A 64 12.08 9.86 -1.89
C LEU A 64 10.65 9.96 -2.46
N ALA A 65 10.32 11.09 -3.05
CA ALA A 65 9.18 11.26 -3.95
C ALA A 65 9.58 10.82 -5.36
N LEU A 66 8.96 9.76 -5.86
CA LEU A 66 9.23 9.19 -7.17
C LEU A 66 8.08 9.51 -8.13
N ARG A 67 8.33 10.34 -9.12
CA ARG A 67 7.33 10.67 -10.16
C ARG A 67 7.44 9.70 -11.32
N LEU A 68 6.30 9.15 -11.71
CA LEU A 68 6.19 8.10 -12.72
C LEU A 68 5.11 8.49 -13.72
N ARG A 69 5.29 8.15 -14.98
CA ARG A 69 4.25 8.23 -16.02
C ARG A 69 3.84 6.81 -16.41
N CYS A 70 2.54 6.49 -16.30
CA CYS A 70 1.99 5.18 -16.62
C CYS A 70 1.73 5.02 -18.13
N ASN A 71 1.75 3.77 -18.61
CA ASN A 71 1.59 3.39 -20.01
C ASN A 71 0.13 3.39 -20.52
N GLY A 72 -0.82 3.97 -19.76
CA GLY A 72 -2.25 4.00 -20.13
C GLY A 72 -3.07 2.78 -19.68
N ASN A 73 -2.46 1.81 -18.98
CA ASN A 73 -3.14 0.64 -18.43
C ASN A 73 -3.56 0.82 -16.95
N ALA A 74 -3.28 1.96 -16.35
CA ALA A 74 -3.77 2.33 -15.02
C ALA A 74 -5.26 2.74 -15.10
N HIS A 75 -6.11 2.17 -14.23
CA HIS A 75 -7.56 2.37 -14.32
C HIS A 75 -8.12 2.96 -13.02
N ARG A 76 -8.71 4.15 -13.11
CA ARG A 76 -9.46 4.81 -12.03
C ARG A 76 -8.66 4.95 -10.71
N TRP A 77 -7.35 5.15 -10.82
CA TRP A 77 -6.52 5.35 -9.65
C TRP A 77 -6.85 6.65 -8.93
N GLN A 78 -6.77 6.61 -7.61
CA GLN A 78 -7.03 7.76 -6.75
C GLN A 78 -5.88 7.98 -5.77
N ALA A 79 -5.61 9.23 -5.44
CA ALA A 79 -4.64 9.56 -4.41
C ALA A 79 -5.08 8.98 -3.05
N GLY A 80 -4.11 8.55 -2.24
CA GLY A 80 -4.37 7.83 -1.00
C GLY A 80 -4.46 6.31 -1.15
N GLN A 81 -4.76 5.78 -2.35
CA GLN A 81 -4.61 4.36 -2.65
C GLN A 81 -3.12 3.96 -2.69
N HIS A 82 -2.84 2.68 -2.77
CA HIS A 82 -1.48 2.15 -2.94
C HIS A 82 -1.40 1.20 -4.13
N VAL A 83 -0.20 1.07 -4.70
CA VAL A 83 0.13 0.14 -5.78
C VAL A 83 1.20 -0.83 -5.32
N GLN A 84 1.17 -2.06 -5.85
CA GLN A 84 2.31 -2.97 -5.77
C GLN A 84 3.35 -2.53 -6.80
N LEU A 85 4.57 -2.27 -6.39
CA LEU A 85 5.73 -2.09 -7.27
C LEU A 85 6.51 -3.40 -7.31
N TYR A 86 6.77 -3.90 -8.52
CA TYR A 86 7.50 -5.15 -8.75
C TYR A 86 8.91 -4.85 -9.25
N LEU A 87 9.87 -5.59 -8.72
CA LEU A 87 11.27 -5.53 -9.15
C LEU A 87 11.88 -6.93 -9.08
N THR A 88 12.56 -7.33 -10.14
CA THR A 88 13.33 -8.58 -10.15
C THR A 88 14.75 -8.30 -9.68
N LEU A 89 15.16 -8.94 -8.60
CA LEU A 89 16.50 -8.86 -8.02
C LEU A 89 17.08 -10.28 -7.97
N ASP A 90 18.25 -10.48 -8.54
CA ASP A 90 18.93 -11.78 -8.57
C ASP A 90 18.03 -12.93 -9.08
N GLY A 91 17.23 -12.66 -10.12
CA GLY A 91 16.28 -13.61 -10.71
C GLY A 91 14.98 -13.81 -9.89
N VAL A 92 14.85 -13.21 -8.70
CA VAL A 92 13.66 -13.31 -7.84
C VAL A 92 12.81 -12.05 -7.97
N ARG A 93 11.52 -12.24 -8.25
CA ARG A 93 10.55 -11.13 -8.31
C ARG A 93 10.11 -10.74 -6.91
N HIS A 94 10.42 -9.51 -6.54
CA HIS A 94 10.01 -8.88 -5.28
C HIS A 94 8.90 -7.87 -5.51
N SER A 95 8.05 -7.67 -4.52
CA SER A 95 7.04 -6.60 -4.55
C SER A 95 6.94 -5.87 -3.22
N ARG A 96 6.55 -4.59 -3.28
CA ARG A 96 6.20 -3.76 -2.11
C ARG A 96 5.08 -2.82 -2.48
N SER A 97 4.23 -2.52 -1.49
CA SER A 97 3.17 -1.53 -1.60
C SER A 97 3.73 -0.13 -1.35
N TYR A 98 3.32 0.82 -2.19
CA TYR A 98 3.61 2.24 -2.03
C TYR A 98 2.35 3.05 -2.29
N SER A 99 2.08 4.02 -1.40
CA SER A 99 0.91 4.87 -1.53
C SER A 99 1.07 5.88 -2.65
N LEU A 100 -0.03 6.14 -3.34
CA LEU A 100 -0.15 7.19 -4.35
C LEU A 100 -0.29 8.55 -3.64
N THR A 101 0.79 9.29 -3.56
CA THR A 101 0.81 10.64 -2.98
C THR A 101 0.23 11.68 -3.94
N ARG A 102 0.19 11.37 -5.24
CA ARG A 102 -0.40 12.18 -6.30
C ARG A 102 -0.87 11.30 -7.45
N VAL A 103 -1.99 11.68 -8.05
CA VAL A 103 -2.51 11.10 -9.31
C VAL A 103 -2.98 12.25 -10.18
N GLU A 104 -2.37 12.41 -11.35
CA GLU A 104 -2.70 13.47 -12.31
C GLU A 104 -3.52 12.89 -13.48
N ALA A 105 -4.32 13.72 -14.11
CA ALA A 105 -5.22 13.29 -15.19
C ALA A 105 -4.49 12.76 -16.44
N ASP A 106 -3.23 13.19 -16.64
CA ASP A 106 -2.38 12.76 -17.76
C ASP A 106 -1.64 11.44 -17.53
N GLY A 107 -1.99 10.73 -16.44
CA GLY A 107 -1.40 9.43 -16.07
C GLY A 107 -0.06 9.55 -15.33
N VAL A 108 0.31 10.74 -14.89
CA VAL A 108 1.43 10.92 -13.97
C VAL A 108 0.98 10.61 -12.55
N ILE A 109 1.82 9.87 -11.84
CA ILE A 109 1.64 9.52 -10.43
C ILE A 109 2.90 9.85 -9.63
N GLU A 110 2.74 9.95 -8.32
CA GLU A 110 3.86 10.07 -7.38
C GLU A 110 3.74 9.00 -6.29
N LEU A 111 4.86 8.37 -5.96
CA LEU A 111 5.01 7.40 -4.87
C LEU A 111 6.01 7.92 -3.85
N GLY A 112 5.69 7.81 -2.56
CA GLY A 112 6.66 8.07 -1.49
C GLY A 112 7.38 6.77 -1.08
N ILE A 113 8.69 6.71 -1.29
CA ILE A 113 9.52 5.53 -0.99
C ILE A 113 10.46 5.85 0.16
N ARG A 114 10.24 5.22 1.31
CA ARG A 114 11.10 5.38 2.49
C ARG A 114 12.24 4.36 2.49
N ARG A 115 13.45 4.83 2.84
CA ARG A 115 14.59 3.95 3.11
C ARG A 115 14.30 3.07 4.33
N GLN A 116 14.49 1.77 4.16
CA GLN A 116 14.33 0.81 5.26
C GLN A 116 15.70 0.18 5.60
N PRO A 117 16.10 0.17 6.87
CA PRO A 117 17.29 -0.58 7.28
C PRO A 117 17.18 -2.04 6.83
N GLY A 118 18.16 -2.55 6.09
CA GLY A 118 18.15 -3.90 5.53
C GLY A 118 17.13 -4.15 4.40
N GLY A 119 16.41 -3.13 3.94
CA GLY A 119 15.41 -3.24 2.88
C GLY A 119 16.05 -3.53 1.52
N ARG A 120 15.76 -4.67 0.91
CA ARG A 120 16.32 -5.05 -0.41
C ARG A 120 15.72 -4.21 -1.54
N LEU A 121 14.39 -4.14 -1.64
CA LEU A 121 13.70 -3.46 -2.73
C LEU A 121 13.74 -1.93 -2.58
N SER A 122 13.36 -1.39 -1.41
CA SER A 122 13.36 0.07 -1.20
C SER A 122 14.73 0.69 -1.41
N ASN A 123 15.79 0.09 -0.84
CA ASN A 123 17.14 0.61 -0.99
C ASN A 123 17.62 0.53 -2.45
N ARG A 124 17.30 -0.57 -3.16
CA ARG A 124 17.61 -0.68 -4.59
C ARG A 124 16.95 0.42 -5.42
N LEU A 125 15.68 0.74 -5.14
CA LEU A 125 14.98 1.86 -5.80
C LEU A 125 15.62 3.20 -5.49
N LEU A 126 15.99 3.43 -4.23
CA LEU A 126 16.59 4.68 -3.80
C LEU A 126 18.00 4.91 -4.38
N ASP A 127 18.80 3.86 -4.47
CA ASP A 127 20.21 3.97 -4.80
C ASP A 127 20.49 3.82 -6.30
N HIS A 128 19.67 3.06 -7.04
CA HIS A 128 20.00 2.67 -8.41
C HIS A 128 18.94 2.98 -9.47
N LEU A 129 17.74 3.45 -9.08
CA LEU A 129 16.70 3.73 -10.06
C LEU A 129 16.98 5.07 -10.74
N ALA A 130 17.21 5.09 -12.04
CA ALA A 130 17.43 6.30 -12.82
C ALA A 130 16.14 6.83 -13.46
N VAL A 131 16.12 8.13 -13.77
CA VAL A 131 15.11 8.72 -14.66
C VAL A 131 15.18 8.02 -16.02
N GLY A 132 14.02 7.72 -16.62
CA GLY A 132 13.90 6.91 -17.83
C GLY A 132 13.71 5.41 -17.58
N SER A 133 14.05 4.90 -16.39
CA SER A 133 13.80 3.48 -16.04
C SER A 133 12.30 3.15 -16.10
N VAL A 134 11.99 1.90 -16.46
CA VAL A 134 10.63 1.38 -16.52
C VAL A 134 10.40 0.38 -15.40
N LEU A 135 9.30 0.55 -14.68
CA LEU A 135 8.87 -0.29 -13.57
C LEU A 135 7.52 -0.94 -13.87
N GLU A 136 7.29 -2.12 -13.34
CA GLU A 136 5.98 -2.77 -13.34
C GLU A 136 5.22 -2.43 -12.07
N LEU A 137 3.93 -2.07 -12.22
CA LEU A 137 3.02 -1.77 -11.12
C LEU A 137 1.80 -2.68 -11.18
N GLY A 138 1.22 -2.98 -10.01
CA GLY A 138 -0.12 -3.55 -9.91
C GLY A 138 -1.18 -2.46 -10.08
N GLN A 139 -2.45 -2.86 -10.22
CA GLN A 139 -3.57 -1.91 -10.13
C GLN A 139 -3.65 -1.33 -8.70
N ALA A 140 -4.14 -0.08 -8.62
CA ALA A 140 -4.28 0.58 -7.33
C ALA A 140 -5.37 -0.07 -6.48
N GLN A 141 -5.11 -0.16 -5.18
CA GLN A 141 -5.99 -0.71 -4.15
C GLN A 141 -5.97 0.21 -2.93
N GLY A 142 -6.91 0.05 -2.02
CA GLY A 142 -6.98 0.80 -0.77
C GLY A 142 -8.39 1.30 -0.50
N GLU A 143 -8.75 1.34 0.78
CA GLU A 143 -10.10 1.66 1.26
C GLU A 143 -10.18 3.02 1.93
N LEU A 144 -9.02 3.68 2.18
CA LEU A 144 -9.00 5.01 2.77
C LEU A 144 -9.66 6.02 1.84
N GLN A 145 -10.65 6.74 2.37
CA GLN A 145 -11.40 7.74 1.63
C GLN A 145 -11.46 9.05 2.41
N TRP A 146 -11.44 10.16 1.68
CA TRP A 146 -11.65 11.47 2.28
C TRP A 146 -13.10 11.60 2.78
N PRO A 147 -13.34 11.96 4.05
CA PRO A 147 -14.67 12.12 4.61
C PRO A 147 -15.30 13.44 4.16
N GLN A 148 -15.99 13.41 3.02
CA GLN A 148 -16.51 14.59 2.32
C GLN A 148 -17.47 15.46 3.17
N GLN A 149 -18.24 14.86 4.07
CA GLN A 149 -19.28 15.54 4.85
C GLN A 149 -18.87 15.82 6.30
N ALA A 150 -17.59 15.60 6.64
CA ALA A 150 -17.12 15.83 8.00
C ALA A 150 -17.03 17.33 8.31
N ALA A 151 -17.39 17.72 9.53
CA ALA A 151 -17.24 19.08 10.05
C ALA A 151 -15.76 19.50 10.18
N GLY A 152 -14.85 18.54 10.22
CA GLY A 152 -13.42 18.69 10.19
C GLY A 152 -12.73 17.35 10.03
N VAL A 153 -11.44 17.35 9.64
CA VAL A 153 -10.67 16.13 9.41
C VAL A 153 -9.36 16.19 10.18
N GLY A 154 -9.12 15.15 10.98
CA GLY A 154 -7.85 14.89 11.66
C GLY A 154 -7.04 13.81 10.94
N LEU A 155 -5.87 14.16 10.44
CA LEU A 155 -4.94 13.26 9.77
C LEU A 155 -3.78 12.93 10.71
N LEU A 156 -3.61 11.66 11.08
CA LEU A 156 -2.57 11.21 12.00
C LEU A 156 -1.58 10.32 11.23
N ALA A 157 -0.41 10.85 10.94
CA ALA A 157 0.65 10.18 10.19
C ALA A 157 1.83 9.81 11.06
N ALA A 158 2.33 8.57 10.99
CA ALA A 158 3.62 8.22 11.59
C ALA A 158 4.62 7.75 10.51
N GLY A 159 5.76 8.43 10.45
CA GLY A 159 6.82 8.15 9.48
C GLY A 159 6.31 8.20 8.03
N SER A 160 6.44 7.10 7.28
CA SER A 160 5.94 7.03 5.89
C SER A 160 4.41 7.00 5.78
N GLY A 161 3.65 6.90 6.87
CA GLY A 161 2.20 7.01 6.85
C GLY A 161 1.70 8.34 6.26
N ILE A 162 2.55 9.37 6.25
CA ILE A 162 2.28 10.65 5.59
C ILE A 162 1.94 10.48 4.10
N THR A 163 2.47 9.47 3.41
CA THR A 163 2.32 9.34 1.95
C THR A 163 0.86 9.10 1.52
N ALA A 164 0.11 8.24 2.21
CA ALA A 164 -1.32 8.02 1.92
C ALA A 164 -2.15 9.26 2.28
N LEU A 165 -1.94 9.81 3.48
CA LEU A 165 -2.72 10.95 3.97
C LEU A 165 -2.44 12.23 3.18
N LEU A 166 -1.20 12.47 2.74
CA LEU A 166 -0.87 13.59 1.87
C LEU A 166 -1.57 13.49 0.51
N GLY A 167 -1.67 12.29 -0.05
CA GLY A 167 -2.40 12.06 -1.29
C GLY A 167 -3.87 12.47 -1.16
N LEU A 168 -4.53 12.01 -0.10
CA LEU A 168 -5.92 12.38 0.21
C LEU A 168 -6.07 13.88 0.46
N LEU A 169 -5.17 14.48 1.24
CA LEU A 169 -5.16 15.92 1.55
C LEU A 169 -5.04 16.76 0.27
N ARG A 170 -4.05 16.45 -0.58
CA ARG A 170 -3.86 17.15 -1.86
C ARG A 170 -5.12 17.10 -2.73
N ALA A 171 -5.73 15.91 -2.84
CA ALA A 171 -6.94 15.73 -3.64
C ALA A 171 -8.14 16.48 -3.06
N ALA A 172 -8.30 16.53 -1.74
CA ALA A 172 -9.38 17.25 -1.08
C ALA A 172 -9.24 18.77 -1.24
N LEU A 173 -8.05 19.32 -0.99
CA LEU A 173 -7.77 20.75 -1.14
C LEU A 173 -7.93 21.20 -2.59
N ALA A 174 -7.49 20.40 -3.55
CA ALA A 174 -7.67 20.69 -4.99
C ALA A 174 -9.14 20.71 -5.42
N ARG A 175 -10.02 20.00 -4.70
CA ARG A 175 -11.48 20.01 -4.89
C ARG A 175 -12.20 21.11 -4.10
N GLY A 176 -11.46 21.97 -3.41
CA GLY A 176 -12.01 23.08 -2.64
C GLY A 176 -12.58 22.70 -1.27
N TYR A 177 -12.09 21.62 -0.63
CA TYR A 177 -12.51 21.28 0.73
C TYR A 177 -12.18 22.42 1.70
N ALA A 178 -13.21 22.97 2.35
CA ALA A 178 -13.12 24.21 3.14
C ALA A 178 -13.24 23.99 4.66
N ALA A 179 -13.72 22.83 5.13
CA ALA A 179 -13.79 22.58 6.57
C ALA A 179 -12.38 22.42 7.18
N PRO A 180 -12.22 22.63 8.51
CA PRO A 180 -10.92 22.53 9.17
C PRO A 180 -10.22 21.20 8.96
N VAL A 181 -8.91 21.23 8.70
CA VAL A 181 -8.06 20.06 8.57
C VAL A 181 -6.84 20.21 9.48
N THR A 182 -6.58 19.22 10.32
CA THR A 182 -5.35 19.15 11.13
C THR A 182 -4.56 17.91 10.75
N LEU A 183 -3.30 18.10 10.34
CA LEU A 183 -2.34 17.03 10.09
C LEU A 183 -1.33 16.95 11.23
N LEU A 184 -1.30 15.83 11.94
CA LEU A 184 -0.30 15.49 12.95
C LEU A 184 0.70 14.50 12.33
N HIS A 185 1.96 14.91 12.16
CA HIS A 185 3.01 14.05 11.60
C HIS A 185 4.08 13.71 12.64
N TYR A 186 4.12 12.43 13.04
CA TYR A 186 5.06 11.88 14.01
C TYR A 186 6.27 11.30 13.28
N VAL A 187 7.46 11.77 13.65
CA VAL A 187 8.75 11.29 13.14
C VAL A 187 9.74 11.07 14.28
N ARG A 188 10.73 10.22 14.10
CA ARG A 188 11.74 9.99 15.15
C ARG A 188 12.79 11.10 15.21
N ARG A 189 13.13 11.69 14.05
CA ARG A 189 14.17 12.74 13.92
C ARG A 189 13.63 13.87 13.06
N ALA A 190 14.05 15.10 13.32
CA ALA A 190 13.60 16.28 12.58
C ALA A 190 13.82 16.18 11.06
N GLY A 191 14.96 15.62 10.62
CA GLY A 191 15.26 15.42 9.19
C GLY A 191 14.37 14.39 8.46
N GLN A 192 13.50 13.68 9.19
CA GLN A 192 12.52 12.75 8.63
C GLN A 192 11.14 13.39 8.38
N ARG A 193 10.97 14.69 8.69
CA ARG A 193 9.77 15.43 8.33
C ARG A 193 9.71 15.52 6.81
N ALA A 194 8.75 14.84 6.22
CA ALA A 194 8.61 14.80 4.77
C ALA A 194 7.70 15.92 4.25
N TYR A 195 7.97 16.39 3.04
CA TYR A 195 7.18 17.40 2.31
C TYR A 195 7.01 18.73 3.08
N VAL A 196 8.00 19.14 3.87
CA VAL A 196 7.89 20.33 4.75
C VAL A 196 7.56 21.58 3.96
N ASP A 197 8.31 21.87 2.91
CA ASP A 197 8.14 23.10 2.11
C ASP A 197 6.78 23.12 1.41
N GLU A 198 6.34 21.99 0.87
CA GLU A 198 5.02 21.87 0.26
C GLU A 198 3.89 22.03 1.28
N LEU A 199 4.00 21.41 2.43
CA LEU A 199 3.00 21.55 3.50
C LEU A 199 2.91 22.99 4.01
N GLN A 200 4.04 23.69 4.11
CA GLN A 200 4.05 25.13 4.43
C GLN A 200 3.35 25.96 3.37
N GLN A 201 3.61 25.71 2.09
CA GLN A 201 2.91 26.37 0.98
C GLN A 201 1.42 26.04 0.96
N LEU A 202 1.03 24.81 1.31
CA LEU A 202 -0.39 24.45 1.42
C LEU A 202 -1.07 25.20 2.56
N MET A 203 -0.44 25.34 3.73
CA MET A 203 -0.99 26.13 4.84
C MET A 203 -1.16 27.62 4.48
N GLN A 204 -0.24 28.17 3.70
CA GLN A 204 -0.37 29.57 3.22
C GLN A 204 -1.54 29.75 2.27
N ARG A 205 -1.79 28.77 1.39
CA ARG A 205 -2.88 28.82 0.40
C ARG A 205 -4.23 28.39 0.96
N HIS A 206 -4.25 27.59 2.01
CA HIS A 206 -5.43 26.99 2.63
C HIS A 206 -5.46 27.27 4.14
N PRO A 207 -6.03 28.42 4.57
CA PRO A 207 -6.06 28.81 5.99
C PRO A 207 -6.79 27.82 6.91
N ASN A 208 -7.62 26.95 6.33
CA ASN A 208 -8.29 25.85 7.04
C ASN A 208 -7.38 24.64 7.32
N LEU A 209 -6.14 24.62 6.80
CA LEU A 209 -5.16 23.55 7.05
C LEU A 209 -4.20 23.95 8.15
N GLN A 210 -4.05 23.09 9.15
CA GLN A 210 -3.01 23.18 10.18
C GLN A 210 -2.14 21.92 10.13
N VAL A 211 -0.81 22.10 10.15
CA VAL A 211 0.16 21.00 10.22
C VAL A 211 0.97 21.11 11.51
N ARG A 212 1.04 20.04 12.26
CA ARG A 212 1.83 19.91 13.49
C ARG A 212 2.80 18.74 13.37
N TRP A 213 4.09 18.97 13.59
CA TRP A 213 5.11 17.92 13.62
C TRP A 213 5.44 17.55 15.05
N ARG A 214 5.58 16.23 15.31
CA ARG A 214 6.02 15.66 16.57
C ARG A 214 7.32 14.88 16.35
N VAL A 215 8.41 15.31 16.99
CA VAL A 215 9.73 14.66 16.87
C VAL A 215 9.98 13.80 18.10
N THR A 216 9.51 12.56 18.06
CA THR A 216 9.45 11.65 19.22
C THR A 216 10.83 11.24 19.79
N GLY A 217 11.92 11.43 19.05
CA GLY A 217 13.29 11.18 19.51
C GLY A 217 13.99 12.40 20.13
N GLN A 218 13.31 13.56 20.21
CA GLN A 218 13.86 14.83 20.72
C GLN A 218 12.97 15.44 21.82
N GLY A 219 12.27 14.61 22.58
CA GLY A 219 11.47 15.07 23.71
C GLY A 219 9.96 15.13 23.45
N ASP A 220 9.51 15.14 22.19
CA ASP A 220 8.08 14.97 21.91
C ASP A 220 7.64 13.55 22.26
N GLU A 221 6.50 13.45 22.88
CA GLU A 221 5.93 12.16 23.24
C GLU A 221 5.39 11.43 22.02
N ARG A 222 5.39 10.10 22.09
CA ARG A 222 4.61 9.27 21.17
C ARG A 222 3.14 9.66 21.27
N PHE A 223 2.33 9.15 20.33
CA PHE A 223 0.90 9.45 20.36
C PHE A 223 0.30 9.25 21.76
N GLN A 224 -0.45 10.26 22.19
CA GLN A 224 -1.27 10.27 23.40
C GLN A 224 -2.66 10.82 23.06
N PRO A 225 -3.73 10.43 23.79
CA PRO A 225 -5.09 10.93 23.55
C PRO A 225 -5.20 12.46 23.59
N SER A 226 -4.41 13.14 24.43
CA SER A 226 -4.35 14.62 24.51
C SER A 226 -3.90 15.30 23.20
N HIS A 227 -3.25 14.57 22.30
CA HIS A 227 -2.91 15.11 20.98
C HIS A 227 -4.14 15.31 20.08
N LEU A 228 -5.30 14.73 20.47
CA LEU A 228 -6.58 14.91 19.80
C LEU A 228 -7.38 16.09 20.36
N ASP A 229 -6.85 16.83 21.35
CA ASP A 229 -7.53 18.00 21.89
C ASP A 229 -7.74 19.05 20.79
N GLY A 230 -8.98 19.51 20.69
CA GLY A 230 -9.44 20.38 19.61
C GLY A 230 -9.87 19.67 18.32
N LEU A 231 -9.84 18.33 18.30
CA LEU A 231 -10.33 17.53 17.17
C LEU A 231 -11.62 16.76 17.49
N GLN A 232 -12.33 17.15 18.55
CA GLN A 232 -13.60 16.54 18.93
C GLN A 232 -14.61 16.74 17.80
N GLY A 233 -15.24 15.65 17.36
CA GLY A 233 -16.20 15.67 16.24
C GLY A 233 -15.56 15.67 14.85
N PHE A 234 -14.23 15.67 14.74
CA PHE A 234 -13.53 15.48 13.46
C PHE A 234 -13.58 14.02 13.04
N ALA A 235 -13.64 13.78 11.74
CA ALA A 235 -13.37 12.46 11.18
C ALA A 235 -11.86 12.21 11.20
N LEU A 236 -11.44 11.08 11.81
CA LEU A 236 -10.03 10.75 12.00
C LEU A 236 -9.56 9.72 10.99
N LEU A 237 -8.38 9.98 10.39
CA LEU A 237 -7.67 9.05 9.54
C LEU A 237 -6.25 8.84 10.08
N ALA A 238 -5.82 7.58 10.24
CA ALA A 238 -4.48 7.27 10.74
C ALA A 238 -3.70 6.34 9.81
N CYS A 239 -2.45 6.71 9.51
CA CYS A 239 -1.53 5.86 8.73
C CYS A 239 -0.15 5.81 9.36
N GLY A 240 0.43 4.61 9.43
CA GLY A 240 1.76 4.41 9.98
C GLY A 240 2.05 2.97 10.36
N PRO A 241 3.07 2.72 11.20
CA PRO A 241 3.32 1.39 11.75
C PRO A 241 2.14 0.86 12.58
N ALA A 242 1.94 -0.46 12.62
CA ALA A 242 0.81 -1.08 13.32
C ALA A 242 0.64 -0.59 14.76
N GLY A 243 1.71 -0.55 15.55
CA GLY A 243 1.63 -0.08 16.93
C GLY A 243 1.28 1.41 17.10
N PHE A 244 1.47 2.24 16.06
CA PHE A 244 0.96 3.61 16.07
C PHE A 244 -0.55 3.63 15.80
N VAL A 245 -0.99 2.88 14.81
CA VAL A 245 -2.41 2.76 14.44
C VAL A 245 -3.22 2.18 15.61
N GLU A 246 -2.71 1.13 16.27
CA GLU A 246 -3.29 0.55 17.48
C GLU A 246 -3.43 1.56 18.62
N ALA A 247 -2.38 2.36 18.88
CA ALA A 247 -2.41 3.38 19.90
C ALA A 247 -3.44 4.49 19.60
N VAL A 248 -3.54 4.92 18.33
CA VAL A 248 -4.56 5.89 17.90
C VAL A 248 -5.96 5.30 18.05
N GLN A 249 -6.17 4.05 17.63
CA GLN A 249 -7.44 3.35 17.76
C GLN A 249 -7.91 3.26 19.21
N ALA A 250 -6.99 2.93 20.12
CA ALA A 250 -7.27 2.86 21.54
C ALA A 250 -7.59 4.22 22.17
N GLY A 251 -7.00 5.29 21.64
CA GLY A 251 -7.12 6.65 22.22
C GLY A 251 -8.20 7.53 21.59
N CYS A 252 -8.75 7.17 20.42
CA CYS A 252 -9.65 8.08 19.70
C CYS A 252 -11.14 8.02 20.16
N GLY A 253 -11.55 6.97 20.86
CA GLY A 253 -12.92 6.85 21.40
C GLY A 253 -14.05 6.84 20.36
N GLY A 254 -13.76 6.83 19.07
CA GLY A 254 -14.73 6.95 17.98
C GLY A 254 -14.30 6.25 16.69
N ALA A 255 -15.03 6.52 15.61
CA ALA A 255 -14.74 5.95 14.30
C ALA A 255 -13.42 6.46 13.75
N LEU A 256 -12.54 5.54 13.35
CA LEU A 256 -11.25 5.79 12.75
C LEU A 256 -11.11 5.01 11.43
N GLN A 257 -10.78 5.71 10.34
CA GLN A 257 -10.26 5.04 9.16
C GLN A 257 -8.74 4.90 9.31
N SER A 258 -8.20 3.71 9.09
CA SER A 258 -6.76 3.52 9.29
C SER A 258 -6.13 2.53 8.33
N GLU A 259 -4.84 2.73 8.05
CA GLU A 259 -4.01 1.80 7.29
C GLU A 259 -2.65 1.60 7.97
N ALA A 260 -2.35 0.35 8.34
CA ALA A 260 -1.06 0.01 8.93
C ALA A 260 -0.06 -0.38 7.83
N PHE A 261 1.15 0.23 7.85
CA PHE A 261 2.23 -0.03 6.88
C PHE A 261 3.24 -1.07 7.36
N SER A 262 2.91 -1.81 8.39
CA SER A 262 3.69 -2.95 8.88
C SER A 262 2.76 -4.11 9.17
N PRO A 263 3.27 -5.35 9.17
CA PRO A 263 2.48 -6.51 9.60
C PRO A 263 1.90 -6.27 11.01
N PRO A 264 0.74 -6.86 11.33
CA PRO A 264 0.24 -6.89 12.70
C PRO A 264 1.30 -7.42 13.65
N ARG A 265 1.34 -6.93 14.87
CA ARG A 265 2.21 -7.49 15.90
C ARG A 265 1.79 -8.91 16.18
N GLN A 266 2.74 -9.82 16.15
CA GLN A 266 2.51 -11.18 16.63
C GLN A 266 2.60 -11.17 18.15
N THR A 267 1.72 -11.92 18.80
CA THR A 267 1.87 -12.24 20.21
C THR A 267 3.08 -13.14 20.39
N THR A 268 3.91 -12.87 21.38
CA THR A 268 5.05 -13.73 21.75
C THR A 268 4.61 -14.96 22.53
N GLU A 269 3.36 -14.98 23.03
CA GLU A 269 2.79 -16.12 23.74
C GLU A 269 2.39 -17.22 22.74
N PRO A 270 2.73 -18.47 23.02
CA PRO A 270 2.30 -19.60 22.21
C PRO A 270 0.77 -19.67 22.20
N GLY A 271 0.21 -19.80 21.01
CA GLY A 271 -1.21 -20.02 20.85
C GLY A 271 -1.61 -21.47 21.09
N GLN A 272 -2.89 -21.74 20.89
CA GLN A 272 -3.42 -23.11 20.92
C GLN A 272 -2.86 -23.88 19.71
N ARG A 273 -2.45 -25.14 19.94
CA ARG A 273 -2.06 -26.03 18.84
C ARG A 273 -3.31 -26.49 18.09
N LEU A 274 -3.25 -26.41 16.78
CA LEU A 274 -4.33 -26.68 15.85
C LEU A 274 -3.79 -27.52 14.68
N GLN A 275 -4.69 -28.12 13.89
CA GLN A 275 -4.37 -28.82 12.67
C GLN A 275 -4.59 -27.86 11.46
N LEU A 276 -3.60 -27.79 10.57
CA LEU A 276 -3.70 -27.09 9.30
C LEU A 276 -3.77 -28.11 8.16
N ASP A 277 -4.72 -27.93 7.24
CA ASP A 277 -4.85 -28.71 6.02
C ASP A 277 -4.76 -27.76 4.80
N PHE A 278 -3.73 -27.92 3.99
CA PHE A 278 -3.47 -27.23 2.75
C PHE A 278 -3.98 -28.09 1.59
N ALA A 279 -5.26 -27.94 1.26
CA ALA A 279 -6.02 -28.88 0.42
C ALA A 279 -5.44 -29.04 -0.99
N ARG A 280 -5.03 -27.96 -1.65
CA ARG A 280 -4.45 -28.02 -3.01
C ARG A 280 -3.07 -28.65 -3.01
N SER A 281 -2.27 -28.37 -1.99
CA SER A 281 -0.92 -28.94 -1.82
C SER A 281 -0.95 -30.36 -1.24
N ARG A 282 -2.11 -30.86 -0.79
CA ARG A 282 -2.28 -32.17 -0.13
C ARG A 282 -1.34 -32.35 1.05
N GLN A 283 -1.11 -31.30 1.81
CA GLN A 283 -0.20 -31.30 2.94
C GLN A 283 -0.95 -30.92 4.21
N GLN A 284 -0.61 -31.59 5.31
CA GLN A 284 -1.15 -31.29 6.65
C GLN A 284 -0.02 -31.06 7.64
N GLY A 285 -0.29 -30.25 8.66
CA GLY A 285 0.70 -29.99 9.69
C GLY A 285 0.12 -29.33 10.94
N ALA A 286 0.95 -29.26 11.98
CA ALA A 286 0.59 -28.54 13.18
C ALA A 286 0.58 -27.04 12.96
N GLY A 287 -0.43 -26.37 13.51
CA GLY A 287 -0.59 -24.93 13.49
C GLY A 287 -0.61 -24.32 14.89
N ASP A 288 -0.57 -22.99 14.91
CA ASP A 288 -0.57 -22.16 16.12
C ASP A 288 -1.58 -20.99 15.93
N SER A 289 -2.53 -20.86 16.86
CA SER A 289 -3.56 -19.82 16.81
C SER A 289 -3.02 -18.40 17.02
N ALA A 290 -1.78 -18.23 17.46
CA ALA A 290 -1.13 -16.92 17.64
C ALA A 290 -0.41 -16.41 16.38
N ARG A 291 -0.23 -17.26 15.38
CA ARG A 291 0.55 -16.96 14.17
C ARG A 291 -0.33 -16.86 12.93
N ASN A 292 0.06 -16.00 11.97
CA ASN A 292 -0.67 -15.92 10.71
C ASN A 292 -0.43 -17.15 9.81
N LEU A 293 -1.43 -17.49 9.00
CA LEU A 293 -1.42 -18.67 8.13
C LEU A 293 -0.33 -18.63 7.05
N LEU A 294 0.08 -17.44 6.59
CA LEU A 294 1.15 -17.30 5.59
C LEU A 294 2.49 -17.83 6.12
N GLU A 295 2.88 -17.39 7.32
CA GLU A 295 4.14 -17.81 7.93
C GLU A 295 4.12 -19.30 8.32
N GLN A 296 2.95 -19.79 8.73
CA GLN A 296 2.79 -21.22 9.05
C GLN A 296 2.91 -22.06 7.78
N ALA A 297 2.26 -21.68 6.68
CA ALA A 297 2.42 -22.36 5.39
C ALA A 297 3.89 -22.36 4.91
N GLU A 298 4.60 -21.23 5.06
CA GLU A 298 6.02 -21.14 4.75
C GLU A 298 6.89 -22.05 5.65
N ALA A 299 6.55 -22.16 6.94
CA ALA A 299 7.22 -23.07 7.89
C ALA A 299 7.03 -24.53 7.51
N HIS A 300 5.91 -24.88 6.88
CA HIS A 300 5.65 -26.22 6.31
C HIS A 300 6.28 -26.41 4.91
N GLY A 301 7.12 -25.46 4.43
CA GLY A 301 7.83 -25.55 3.14
C GLY A 301 7.00 -25.15 1.93
N LEU A 302 5.78 -24.68 2.11
CA LEU A 302 4.95 -24.14 1.03
C LEU A 302 5.44 -22.75 0.63
N ARG A 303 5.10 -22.32 -0.59
CA ARG A 303 5.45 -20.99 -1.14
C ARG A 303 4.20 -20.29 -1.64
N PRO A 304 3.29 -19.85 -0.76
CA PRO A 304 2.09 -19.16 -1.18
C PRO A 304 2.44 -17.86 -1.90
N ALA A 305 1.61 -17.47 -2.88
CA ALA A 305 1.71 -16.16 -3.46
C ALA A 305 1.51 -15.08 -2.38
N HIS A 306 2.41 -14.14 -2.28
CA HIS A 306 2.29 -13.03 -1.33
C HIS A 306 2.99 -11.76 -1.85
N GLY A 307 2.63 -10.60 -1.29
CA GLY A 307 3.24 -9.32 -1.61
C GLY A 307 3.62 -8.55 -0.34
N CYS A 308 2.70 -7.71 0.14
CA CYS A 308 2.95 -6.76 1.23
C CYS A 308 3.15 -7.40 2.62
N ARG A 309 2.60 -8.57 2.89
CA ARG A 309 2.51 -9.23 4.21
C ARG A 309 1.77 -8.38 5.28
N GLN A 310 0.90 -7.47 4.84
CA GLN A 310 0.22 -6.48 5.69
C GLN A 310 -1.31 -6.51 5.51
N GLY A 311 -1.82 -7.45 4.71
CA GLY A 311 -3.25 -7.55 4.43
C GLY A 311 -3.81 -6.53 3.44
N ILE A 312 -2.98 -5.69 2.82
CA ILE A 312 -3.44 -4.60 1.95
C ILE A 312 -3.41 -4.95 0.45
N CYS A 313 -2.50 -5.83 -0.01
CA CYS A 313 -2.33 -6.11 -1.44
C CYS A 313 -3.17 -7.28 -1.97
N ALA A 314 -3.86 -7.99 -1.11
CA ALA A 314 -4.66 -9.17 -1.41
C ALA A 314 -3.94 -10.31 -2.17
N SER A 315 -2.62 -10.22 -2.41
CA SER A 315 -1.85 -11.24 -3.18
C SER A 315 -1.80 -12.61 -2.51
N CYS A 316 -2.01 -12.67 -1.19
CA CYS A 316 -2.04 -13.92 -0.42
C CYS A 316 -3.47 -14.40 -0.12
N THR A 317 -4.45 -13.97 -0.92
CA THR A 317 -5.83 -14.42 -0.74
C THR A 317 -5.98 -15.87 -1.18
N CYS A 318 -6.61 -16.68 -0.31
CA CYS A 318 -7.09 -18.00 -0.63
C CYS A 318 -8.49 -18.23 -0.02
N LEU A 319 -9.14 -19.34 -0.32
CA LEU A 319 -10.45 -19.65 0.25
C LEU A 319 -10.30 -20.42 1.57
N LEU A 320 -11.06 -20.04 2.58
CA LEU A 320 -11.31 -20.85 3.75
C LEU A 320 -12.28 -21.97 3.35
N LEU A 321 -11.90 -23.22 3.49
CA LEU A 321 -12.74 -24.36 3.15
C LEU A 321 -13.45 -24.92 4.37
N GLU A 322 -12.76 -24.99 5.52
CA GLU A 322 -13.30 -25.46 6.79
C GLU A 322 -12.62 -24.75 7.96
N GLY A 323 -13.30 -24.65 9.09
CA GLY A 323 -12.79 -24.06 10.33
C GLY A 323 -13.06 -22.57 10.47
N ALA A 324 -12.34 -21.92 11.40
CA ALA A 324 -12.48 -20.50 11.70
C ALA A 324 -11.12 -19.81 11.77
N VAL A 325 -11.06 -18.58 11.26
CA VAL A 325 -9.88 -17.71 11.34
C VAL A 325 -10.24 -16.35 11.90
N ARG A 326 -9.29 -15.71 12.55
CA ARG A 326 -9.38 -14.32 13.02
C ARG A 326 -8.48 -13.42 12.18
N ASP A 327 -9.01 -12.33 11.67
CA ASP A 327 -8.23 -11.25 11.08
C ASP A 327 -7.45 -10.53 12.20
N LEU A 328 -6.13 -10.52 12.11
CA LEU A 328 -5.23 -9.96 13.12
C LEU A 328 -5.22 -8.42 13.15
N ARG A 329 -5.82 -7.76 12.15
CA ARG A 329 -5.92 -6.30 12.09
C ARG A 329 -7.24 -5.80 12.67
N SER A 330 -8.34 -6.40 12.26
CA SER A 330 -9.69 -5.98 12.65
C SER A 330 -10.24 -6.75 13.84
N GLY A 331 -9.68 -7.92 14.15
CA GLY A 331 -10.24 -8.85 15.11
C GLY A 331 -11.46 -9.64 14.60
N ALA A 332 -11.92 -9.36 13.39
CA ALA A 332 -13.09 -10.03 12.80
C ALA A 332 -12.83 -11.53 12.62
N ILE A 333 -13.87 -12.33 12.87
CA ILE A 333 -13.85 -13.77 12.72
C ILE A 333 -14.56 -14.15 11.43
N CYS A 334 -13.91 -15.01 10.64
CA CYS A 334 -14.47 -15.65 9.46
C CYS A 334 -14.54 -17.16 9.73
N ALA A 335 -15.75 -17.74 9.64
CA ALA A 335 -16.00 -19.17 9.81
C ALA A 335 -16.84 -19.77 8.69
N GLU A 336 -17.19 -18.97 7.67
CA GLU A 336 -18.01 -19.43 6.55
C GLU A 336 -17.13 -20.07 5.46
N PRO A 337 -17.40 -21.32 5.05
CA PRO A 337 -16.69 -21.97 3.96
C PRO A 337 -16.83 -21.20 2.63
N GLY A 338 -15.75 -21.18 1.84
CA GLY A 338 -15.72 -20.50 0.55
C GLY A 338 -15.43 -19.00 0.63
N GLN A 339 -15.29 -18.42 1.81
CA GLN A 339 -14.92 -17.02 1.96
C GLN A 339 -13.43 -16.78 1.67
N PRO A 340 -13.09 -15.68 0.98
CA PRO A 340 -11.71 -15.32 0.75
C PRO A 340 -11.07 -14.77 2.03
N ILE A 341 -9.94 -15.35 2.42
CA ILE A 341 -9.11 -14.90 3.55
C ILE A 341 -7.73 -14.46 3.06
N ARG A 342 -7.10 -13.54 3.77
CA ARG A 342 -5.74 -13.06 3.47
C ARG A 342 -4.76 -13.74 4.42
N LEU A 343 -4.02 -14.73 3.96
CA LEU A 343 -3.14 -15.57 4.78
C LEU A 343 -2.21 -14.78 5.72
N CYS A 344 -1.68 -13.64 5.27
CA CYS A 344 -0.71 -12.86 6.04
C CYS A 344 -1.28 -12.10 7.26
N ILE A 345 -2.60 -12.03 7.38
CA ILE A 345 -3.29 -11.39 8.51
C ILE A 345 -4.36 -12.30 9.13
N SER A 346 -4.51 -13.53 8.67
CA SER A 346 -5.47 -14.48 9.21
C SER A 346 -4.75 -15.48 10.12
N ALA A 347 -5.18 -15.58 11.38
CA ALA A 347 -4.72 -16.58 12.34
C ALA A 347 -5.82 -17.62 12.58
N PRO A 348 -5.52 -18.93 12.65
CA PRO A 348 -6.51 -19.97 12.86
C PRO A 348 -7.06 -19.92 14.30
N LEU A 349 -8.36 -20.11 14.47
CA LEU A 349 -9.04 -20.24 15.76
C LEU A 349 -9.48 -21.68 16.06
N SER A 350 -9.54 -22.51 15.05
CA SER A 350 -9.85 -23.93 15.13
C SER A 350 -8.92 -24.69 14.16
N ASP A 351 -9.04 -25.98 14.05
CA ASP A 351 -8.52 -26.70 12.91
C ASP A 351 -9.07 -26.07 11.63
N VAL A 352 -8.21 -25.82 10.64
CA VAL A 352 -8.60 -25.13 9.42
C VAL A 352 -8.14 -25.89 8.19
N ARG A 353 -8.98 -25.85 7.15
CA ARG A 353 -8.67 -26.30 5.81
C ARG A 353 -8.79 -25.13 4.84
N ILE A 354 -7.74 -24.91 4.06
CA ILE A 354 -7.65 -23.77 3.12
C ILE A 354 -7.26 -24.26 1.72
N ASP A 355 -7.68 -23.54 0.68
CA ASP A 355 -7.40 -23.86 -0.73
C ASP A 355 -5.98 -23.39 -1.15
N LEU A 356 -4.97 -23.98 -0.51
CA LEU A 356 -3.56 -23.69 -0.71
C LEU A 356 -2.75 -24.93 -1.11
#